data_2b034e6333c514f4940c1b8b12581d3a
#
_entry.id   2b034e6333c514f4940c1b8b12581d3a
#
_cell.length_a   1.000
_cell.length_b   1.000
_cell.length_c   1.000
_cell.angle_alpha   90.00
_cell.angle_beta   90.00
_cell.angle_gamma   90.00
#
_symmetry.space_group_name_H-M   'P 1'
#
loop_
_entity.id
_entity.type
_entity.pdbx_description
1 polymer ?
#
loop_
_entity_poly.entity_id
_entity_poly.type
_entity_poly.pdbx_seq_one_letter_code
_entity_poly.pdbx_strand_id
1 'polypeptide(L)'
;MEFKSILNRFDAVSMSGAEGEEENIQKHFKVITNKKEAEKIFKAAAKSPVIGLQLITGSKAAVLEEAEQLTFSFDADGTIKSGKKAKSAYLPVAALTICTGPEEIFCITVTEGQITGEWLTEEVKKLCDENSSHSIWVLDLKSMLPLLDLTDQVPVYDAGVAGYLLNPLKDTYGYDDLARDYLFMTIPSQNELIGKGNLGDFLEAGDDKAVICACYMSYIAWKAAEPLKSRLEQEEMYKLYTEIEMPLIYSLWHMEREGILVKRDKLKEYGDTLKVGIKKLETEIYTETGKEFNINSPKQLGEILFGEMQLPGGKKTKTGYSTAAEVLEKLAPEYPVVQKILDYRQLTKLNSTYAEGLAAYISEDGRIHGKFNQTITATGRISS
;
A
#
# COMPACT_ATOMS: atom_id res chain seq x y z
N MET A 1 36.22 -0.86 12.85
CA MET A 1 36.36 0.27 11.90
C MET A 1 36.86 -0.14 10.49
N GLU A 2 37.40 -1.32 10.30
CA GLU A 2 37.96 -1.78 9.02
C GLU A 2 36.91 -2.27 8.00
N PHE A 3 35.75 -2.75 8.44
CA PHE A 3 34.71 -3.25 7.53
C PHE A 3 34.06 -2.16 6.65
N LYS A 4 33.93 -0.91 7.12
CA LYS A 4 33.38 0.20 6.33
C LYS A 4 34.30 0.63 5.19
N SER A 5 35.63 0.50 5.33
CA SER A 5 36.58 0.87 4.27
C SER A 5 36.65 -0.18 3.15
N ILE A 6 36.31 -1.43 3.46
CA ILE A 6 36.24 -2.53 2.48
C ILE A 6 34.93 -2.42 1.67
N LEU A 7 33.78 -2.16 2.33
CA LEU A 7 32.51 -1.90 1.67
C LEU A 7 32.62 -0.72 0.68
N ASN A 8 33.16 0.41 1.11
CA ASN A 8 33.35 1.58 0.23
C ASN A 8 34.31 1.31 -0.96
N ARG A 9 35.22 0.33 -0.88
CA ARG A 9 36.05 -0.09 -2.01
C ARG A 9 35.33 -1.02 -2.98
N PHE A 10 34.43 -1.88 -2.49
CA PHE A 10 33.57 -2.69 -3.34
C PHE A 10 32.52 -1.81 -4.06
N ASP A 11 31.92 -0.85 -3.36
CA ASP A 11 30.97 0.12 -3.97
C ASP A 11 31.64 0.96 -5.06
N ALA A 12 32.88 1.40 -4.87
CA ALA A 12 33.63 2.19 -5.87
C ALA A 12 34.00 1.41 -7.13
N VAL A 13 34.14 0.08 -7.07
CA VAL A 13 34.45 -0.77 -8.25
C VAL A 13 33.18 -1.17 -8.99
N SER A 14 32.03 -1.28 -8.29
CA SER A 14 30.74 -1.57 -8.92
C SER A 14 30.09 -0.33 -9.56
N MET A 15 30.32 0.88 -9.03
CA MET A 15 29.75 2.13 -9.56
C MET A 15 30.25 2.51 -10.97
N SER A 16 31.51 2.21 -11.34
CA SER A 16 32.03 2.62 -12.65
C SER A 16 31.49 1.84 -13.85
N GLY A 17 30.86 0.68 -13.61
CA GLY A 17 30.20 -0.10 -14.67
C GLY A 17 28.70 0.18 -14.76
N ALA A 18 28.07 0.48 -13.61
CA ALA A 18 26.61 0.70 -13.50
C ALA A 18 26.18 2.08 -14.04
N GLU A 19 26.97 3.14 -13.78
CA GLU A 19 26.67 4.49 -14.30
C GLU A 19 26.66 4.53 -15.84
N GLY A 20 27.53 3.77 -16.50
CA GLY A 20 27.58 3.70 -17.96
C GLY A 20 26.40 2.95 -18.60
N GLU A 21 25.80 1.99 -17.91
CA GLU A 21 24.58 1.27 -18.36
C GLU A 21 23.32 2.12 -18.11
N GLU A 22 23.24 2.86 -17.02
CA GLU A 22 22.12 3.73 -16.68
C GLU A 22 21.94 4.86 -17.71
N GLU A 23 22.99 5.64 -18.01
CA GLU A 23 22.94 6.68 -19.04
C GLU A 23 22.60 6.12 -20.43
N ASN A 24 22.96 4.86 -20.68
CA ASN A 24 22.69 4.24 -21.96
C ASN A 24 21.23 3.84 -22.13
N ILE A 25 20.52 3.45 -21.05
CA ILE A 25 19.13 2.96 -21.17
C ILE A 25 18.12 4.10 -21.30
N GLN A 26 18.32 5.22 -20.61
CA GLN A 26 17.38 6.36 -20.65
C GLN A 26 17.19 6.94 -22.05
N LYS A 27 18.18 6.83 -22.92
CA LYS A 27 18.07 7.27 -24.34
C LYS A 27 17.02 6.49 -25.14
N HIS A 28 16.59 5.32 -24.62
CA HIS A 28 15.56 4.48 -25.23
C HIS A 28 14.15 4.73 -24.65
N PHE A 29 14.04 5.63 -23.66
CA PHE A 29 12.76 6.02 -23.11
C PHE A 29 12.03 6.96 -24.08
N LYS A 30 10.84 6.57 -24.50
CA LYS A 30 10.07 7.29 -25.52
C LYS A 30 8.69 7.65 -24.98
N VAL A 31 8.32 8.92 -25.07
CA VAL A 31 6.96 9.38 -24.77
C VAL A 31 6.09 9.28 -26.01
N ILE A 32 4.93 8.65 -25.87
CA ILE A 32 3.98 8.45 -26.95
C ILE A 32 2.69 9.19 -26.62
N THR A 33 2.34 10.14 -27.49
CA THR A 33 1.12 10.96 -27.39
C THR A 33 0.16 10.71 -28.56
N ASN A 34 0.58 9.93 -29.56
CA ASN A 34 -0.20 9.65 -30.76
C ASN A 34 -0.81 8.25 -30.70
N LYS A 35 -2.15 8.17 -30.87
CA LYS A 35 -2.91 6.93 -30.79
C LYS A 35 -2.47 5.87 -31.81
N LYS A 36 -2.18 6.27 -33.08
CA LYS A 36 -1.77 5.32 -34.10
C LYS A 36 -0.39 4.69 -33.81
N GLU A 37 0.47 5.44 -33.16
CA GLU A 37 1.77 4.92 -32.71
C GLU A 37 1.60 3.96 -31.54
N ALA A 38 0.78 4.33 -30.56
CA ALA A 38 0.42 3.46 -29.43
C ALA A 38 -0.19 2.13 -29.90
N GLU A 39 -1.11 2.14 -30.87
CA GLU A 39 -1.71 0.93 -31.46
C GLU A 39 -0.66 -0.01 -32.09
N LYS A 40 0.40 0.56 -32.71
CA LYS A 40 1.51 -0.26 -33.24
C LYS A 40 2.31 -0.92 -32.11
N ILE A 41 2.52 -0.19 -31.02
CA ILE A 41 3.25 -0.69 -29.85
C ILE A 41 2.47 -1.84 -29.22
N PHE A 42 1.15 -1.74 -29.01
CA PHE A 42 0.34 -2.82 -28.49
C PHE A 42 0.36 -4.06 -29.41
N LYS A 43 0.28 -3.87 -30.75
CA LYS A 43 0.39 -4.95 -31.71
C LYS A 43 1.76 -5.64 -31.71
N ALA A 44 2.83 -4.92 -31.44
CA ALA A 44 4.15 -5.48 -31.28
C ALA A 44 4.29 -6.22 -29.95
N ALA A 45 3.80 -5.61 -28.87
CA ALA A 45 3.82 -6.19 -27.53
C ALA A 45 3.11 -7.55 -27.47
N ALA A 46 1.96 -7.68 -28.13
CA ALA A 46 1.22 -8.95 -28.20
C ALA A 46 2.01 -10.11 -28.82
N LYS A 47 3.15 -9.83 -29.48
CA LYS A 47 4.04 -10.85 -30.05
C LYS A 47 5.30 -11.08 -29.23
N SER A 48 5.53 -10.28 -28.21
CA SER A 48 6.69 -10.38 -27.34
C SER A 48 6.50 -11.50 -26.31
N PRO A 49 7.49 -12.34 -26.02
CA PRO A 49 7.34 -13.42 -25.04
C PRO A 49 7.21 -12.91 -23.61
N VAL A 50 7.79 -11.73 -23.30
CA VAL A 50 7.74 -11.09 -21.99
C VAL A 50 7.43 -9.61 -22.19
N ILE A 51 6.50 -9.10 -21.41
CA ILE A 51 6.08 -7.70 -21.40
C ILE A 51 6.24 -7.15 -19.98
N GLY A 52 7.00 -6.08 -19.82
CA GLY A 52 6.97 -5.27 -18.60
C GLY A 52 5.92 -4.17 -18.75
N LEU A 53 5.04 -4.02 -17.77
CA LEU A 53 3.90 -3.11 -17.90
C LEU A 53 3.56 -2.45 -16.57
N GLN A 54 3.15 -1.17 -16.59
CA GLN A 54 2.57 -0.51 -15.42
C GLN A 54 1.53 0.52 -15.86
N LEU A 55 0.29 0.41 -15.38
CA LEU A 55 -0.70 1.48 -15.42
C LEU A 55 -0.44 2.45 -14.27
N ILE A 56 -0.47 3.74 -14.58
CA ILE A 56 -0.20 4.82 -13.62
C ILE A 56 -1.43 5.69 -13.50
N THR A 57 -1.90 5.90 -12.27
CA THR A 57 -3.09 6.72 -11.98
C THR A 57 -2.71 8.05 -11.36
N GLY A 58 -3.47 9.09 -11.70
CA GLY A 58 -3.40 10.39 -11.02
C GLY A 58 -4.13 10.38 -9.67
N SER A 59 -3.92 11.41 -8.85
CA SER A 59 -4.57 11.54 -7.54
C SER A 59 -5.99 12.11 -7.60
N LYS A 60 -6.33 12.81 -8.70
CA LYS A 60 -7.64 13.45 -8.84
C LYS A 60 -8.69 12.42 -9.24
N ALA A 61 -9.65 12.16 -8.35
CA ALA A 61 -10.77 11.28 -8.65
C ALA A 61 -11.56 11.82 -9.85
N ALA A 62 -11.56 11.08 -10.96
CA ALA A 62 -12.49 11.31 -12.04
C ALA A 62 -13.87 10.81 -11.57
N VAL A 63 -14.86 11.68 -11.60
CA VAL A 63 -16.26 11.26 -11.43
C VAL A 63 -16.68 10.66 -12.77
N LEU A 64 -16.56 9.34 -12.90
CA LEU A 64 -17.11 8.64 -14.06
C LEU A 64 -18.63 8.66 -13.96
N GLU A 65 -19.29 9.09 -15.03
CA GLU A 65 -20.72 8.92 -15.22
C GLU A 65 -21.03 7.43 -15.32
N GLU A 66 -21.79 6.96 -14.32
CA GLU A 66 -22.59 5.73 -14.28
C GLU A 66 -22.00 4.43 -14.86
N ALA A 67 -21.11 3.79 -14.15
CA ALA A 67 -21.03 2.33 -14.21
C ALA A 67 -22.12 1.75 -13.30
N GLU A 68 -23.05 0.98 -13.87
CA GLU A 68 -24.12 0.33 -13.12
C GLU A 68 -23.61 -0.82 -12.26
N GLN A 69 -23.14 -0.53 -11.07
CA GLN A 69 -22.95 -1.56 -10.06
C GLN A 69 -24.26 -1.73 -9.29
N LEU A 70 -24.94 -2.85 -9.53
CA LEU A 70 -26.13 -3.24 -8.77
C LEU A 70 -25.72 -3.63 -7.36
N THR A 71 -25.90 -2.73 -6.41
CA THR A 71 -25.82 -3.08 -4.98
C THR A 71 -27.16 -3.67 -4.57
N PHE A 72 -27.15 -4.93 -4.13
CA PHE A 72 -28.33 -5.57 -3.56
C PHE A 72 -28.37 -5.29 -2.08
N SER A 73 -29.43 -4.64 -1.58
CA SER A 73 -29.74 -4.58 -0.16
C SER A 73 -30.90 -5.53 0.16
N PHE A 74 -30.79 -6.19 1.30
CA PHE A 74 -31.85 -7.08 1.79
C PHE A 74 -32.61 -6.39 2.92
N ASP A 75 -33.94 -6.48 2.87
CA ASP A 75 -34.79 -6.09 4.00
C ASP A 75 -34.71 -7.14 5.13
N ALA A 76 -35.25 -6.79 6.30
CA ALA A 76 -35.33 -7.70 7.45
C ALA A 76 -36.01 -9.06 7.12
N ASP A 77 -36.81 -9.10 6.07
CA ASP A 77 -37.54 -10.30 5.59
C ASP A 77 -36.80 -11.02 4.45
N GLY A 78 -35.56 -10.63 4.09
CA GLY A 78 -34.77 -11.27 3.03
C GLY A 78 -35.16 -10.87 1.59
N THR A 79 -36.00 -9.85 1.41
CA THR A 79 -36.42 -9.38 0.09
C THR A 79 -35.37 -8.43 -0.50
N ILE A 80 -35.00 -8.64 -1.76
CA ILE A 80 -34.01 -7.80 -2.47
C ILE A 80 -34.65 -6.45 -2.81
N LYS A 81 -34.12 -5.36 -2.25
CA LYS A 81 -34.37 -4.01 -2.77
C LYS A 81 -33.22 -3.57 -3.67
N SER A 82 -33.54 -3.09 -4.86
CA SER A 82 -32.56 -2.41 -5.72
C SER A 82 -32.08 -1.14 -5.01
N GLY A 83 -30.84 -1.14 -4.54
CA GLY A 83 -30.19 0.00 -3.92
C GLY A 83 -29.81 1.07 -4.97
N LYS A 84 -29.66 2.31 -4.53
CA LYS A 84 -29.10 3.39 -5.35
C LYS A 84 -27.68 3.02 -5.77
N LYS A 85 -27.35 3.28 -7.03
CA LYS A 85 -26.02 3.10 -7.61
C LYS A 85 -24.96 3.80 -6.75
N ALA A 86 -24.02 3.05 -6.18
CA ALA A 86 -22.84 3.63 -5.59
C ALA A 86 -21.93 4.16 -6.71
N LYS A 87 -21.56 5.42 -6.67
CA LYS A 87 -20.54 5.98 -7.58
C LYS A 87 -19.19 5.43 -7.16
N SER A 88 -18.66 4.49 -7.92
CA SER A 88 -17.27 4.07 -7.76
C SER A 88 -16.37 5.18 -8.31
N ALA A 89 -15.68 5.89 -7.42
CA ALA A 89 -14.66 6.85 -7.83
C ALA A 89 -13.38 6.08 -8.18
N TYR A 90 -13.14 5.86 -9.47
CA TYR A 90 -11.85 5.34 -9.94
C TYR A 90 -10.86 6.49 -10.07
N LEU A 91 -9.60 6.24 -9.71
CA LEU A 91 -8.51 7.16 -10.03
C LEU A 91 -8.28 7.13 -11.54
N PRO A 92 -8.20 8.30 -12.22
CA PRO A 92 -8.00 8.33 -13.66
C PRO A 92 -6.61 7.78 -14.02
N VAL A 93 -6.56 7.01 -15.10
CA VAL A 93 -5.28 6.60 -15.69
C VAL A 93 -4.63 7.83 -16.30
N ALA A 94 -3.43 8.17 -15.86
CA ALA A 94 -2.60 9.26 -16.39
C ALA A 94 -1.68 8.78 -17.52
N ALA A 95 -1.15 7.56 -17.39
CA ALA A 95 -0.27 6.95 -18.38
C ALA A 95 -0.22 5.43 -18.24
N LEU A 96 0.31 4.81 -19.29
CA LEU A 96 0.74 3.42 -19.32
C LEU A 96 2.21 3.39 -19.72
N THR A 97 3.04 2.61 -18.99
CA THR A 97 4.37 2.28 -19.47
C THR A 97 4.43 0.82 -19.89
N ILE A 98 5.16 0.57 -20.98
CA ILE A 98 5.31 -0.77 -21.57
C ILE A 98 6.74 -0.95 -22.08
N CYS A 99 7.32 -2.11 -21.78
CA CYS A 99 8.63 -2.53 -22.22
C CYS A 99 8.55 -3.94 -22.80
N THR A 100 9.12 -4.14 -24.00
CA THR A 100 9.18 -5.41 -24.69
C THR A 100 10.61 -5.81 -25.08
N GLY A 101 11.57 -4.93 -24.83
CA GLY A 101 12.97 -5.12 -25.11
C GLY A 101 13.84 -3.97 -24.61
N PRO A 102 15.16 -4.09 -24.67
CA PRO A 102 16.08 -3.10 -24.10
C PRO A 102 16.02 -1.73 -24.77
N GLU A 103 15.53 -1.64 -26.01
CA GLU A 103 15.37 -0.39 -26.78
C GLU A 103 13.89 -0.04 -27.03
N GLU A 104 12.97 -0.85 -26.52
CA GLU A 104 11.52 -0.75 -26.73
C GLU A 104 10.82 -0.43 -25.41
N ILE A 105 11.05 0.79 -24.92
CA ILE A 105 10.52 1.27 -23.64
C ILE A 105 9.71 2.53 -23.90
N PHE A 106 8.41 2.46 -23.63
CA PHE A 106 7.45 3.49 -24.00
C PHE A 106 6.65 3.96 -22.78
N CYS A 107 6.47 5.27 -22.66
CA CYS A 107 5.52 5.91 -21.77
C CYS A 107 4.39 6.49 -22.63
N ILE A 108 3.22 5.87 -22.61
CA ILE A 108 2.05 6.28 -23.38
C ILE A 108 1.19 7.14 -22.45
N THR A 109 1.13 8.44 -22.68
CA THR A 109 0.41 9.40 -21.85
C THR A 109 -1.01 9.63 -22.38
N VAL A 110 -1.95 9.86 -21.47
CA VAL A 110 -3.28 10.32 -21.81
C VAL A 110 -3.18 11.69 -22.51
N THR A 111 -3.87 11.83 -23.63
CA THR A 111 -3.81 13.03 -24.47
C THR A 111 -5.21 13.39 -24.93
N GLU A 112 -5.62 14.63 -24.69
CA GLU A 112 -6.95 15.11 -25.00
C GLU A 112 -7.30 14.86 -26.48
N GLY A 113 -8.47 14.25 -26.72
CA GLY A 113 -8.98 13.95 -28.06
C GLY A 113 -8.26 12.82 -28.82
N GLN A 114 -7.23 12.16 -28.24
CA GLN A 114 -6.50 11.08 -28.89
C GLN A 114 -6.40 9.80 -28.05
N ILE A 115 -5.79 9.86 -26.89
CA ILE A 115 -5.56 8.71 -25.99
C ILE A 115 -6.29 8.97 -24.69
N THR A 116 -7.28 8.13 -24.35
CA THR A 116 -8.00 8.19 -23.07
C THR A 116 -7.51 7.09 -22.12
N GLY A 117 -7.74 7.29 -20.82
CA GLY A 117 -7.42 6.28 -19.81
C GLY A 117 -8.21 4.98 -20.02
N GLU A 118 -9.48 5.09 -20.43
CA GLU A 118 -10.32 3.95 -20.73
C GLU A 118 -9.78 3.14 -21.92
N TRP A 119 -9.34 3.84 -22.98
CA TRP A 119 -8.74 3.17 -24.13
C TRP A 119 -7.46 2.43 -23.75
N LEU A 120 -6.59 3.05 -22.94
CA LEU A 120 -5.37 2.38 -22.42
C LEU A 120 -5.73 1.13 -21.62
N THR A 121 -6.72 1.24 -20.74
CA THR A 121 -7.21 0.12 -19.92
C THR A 121 -7.73 -1.03 -20.78
N GLU A 122 -8.52 -0.74 -21.82
CA GLU A 122 -9.04 -1.74 -22.74
C GLU A 122 -7.94 -2.41 -23.57
N GLU A 123 -6.91 -1.68 -24.01
CA GLU A 123 -5.77 -2.27 -24.73
C GLU A 123 -4.95 -3.19 -23.82
N VAL A 124 -4.77 -2.81 -22.54
CA VAL A 124 -4.10 -3.67 -21.54
C VAL A 124 -4.90 -4.94 -21.29
N LYS A 125 -6.23 -4.85 -21.13
CA LYS A 125 -7.10 -6.04 -20.99
C LYS A 125 -6.96 -7.01 -22.15
N LYS A 126 -6.82 -6.52 -23.39
CA LYS A 126 -6.60 -7.37 -24.57
C LYS A 126 -5.24 -8.08 -24.52
N LEU A 127 -4.21 -7.48 -23.92
CA LEU A 127 -2.93 -8.16 -23.69
C LEU A 127 -3.04 -9.22 -22.59
N CYS A 128 -3.90 -9.02 -21.59
CA CYS A 128 -4.13 -9.94 -20.48
C CYS A 128 -5.10 -11.07 -20.83
N ASP A 129 -4.97 -11.68 -22.01
CA ASP A 129 -5.78 -12.81 -22.42
C ASP A 129 -5.23 -14.11 -21.80
N GLU A 130 -6.12 -14.95 -21.25
CA GLU A 130 -5.77 -16.24 -20.63
C GLU A 130 -5.05 -17.20 -21.58
N ASN A 131 -5.32 -17.09 -22.89
CA ASN A 131 -4.74 -17.92 -23.93
C ASN A 131 -3.48 -17.29 -24.56
N SER A 132 -3.00 -16.15 -24.04
CA SER A 132 -1.81 -15.53 -24.59
C SER A 132 -0.55 -16.37 -24.32
N SER A 133 0.37 -16.38 -25.28
CA SER A 133 1.66 -17.09 -25.15
C SER A 133 2.74 -16.28 -24.46
N HIS A 134 2.45 -15.04 -24.08
CA HIS A 134 3.39 -14.15 -23.38
C HIS A 134 3.09 -14.05 -21.89
N SER A 135 4.09 -13.67 -21.13
CA SER A 135 3.95 -13.30 -19.72
C SER A 135 4.02 -11.79 -19.54
N ILE A 136 3.16 -11.24 -18.70
CA ILE A 136 3.16 -9.81 -18.33
C ILE A 136 3.72 -9.66 -16.91
N TRP A 137 4.72 -8.83 -16.73
CA TRP A 137 5.31 -8.54 -15.43
C TRP A 137 5.03 -7.08 -15.04
N VAL A 138 4.56 -6.92 -13.81
CA VAL A 138 4.21 -5.62 -13.22
C VAL A 138 4.88 -5.48 -11.85
N LEU A 139 4.92 -4.28 -11.29
CA LEU A 139 5.51 -4.05 -9.95
C LEU A 139 4.49 -4.16 -8.82
N ASP A 140 3.25 -3.77 -9.05
CA ASP A 140 2.15 -3.81 -8.08
C ASP A 140 0.85 -4.13 -8.82
N LEU A 141 0.58 -5.42 -8.97
CA LEU A 141 -0.62 -5.89 -9.66
C LEU A 141 -1.89 -5.47 -8.94
N LYS A 142 -1.90 -5.53 -7.60
CA LYS A 142 -3.10 -5.24 -6.83
C LYS A 142 -3.61 -3.81 -7.06
N SER A 143 -2.74 -2.84 -7.23
CA SER A 143 -3.12 -1.46 -7.55
C SER A 143 -3.78 -1.30 -8.92
N MET A 144 -3.53 -2.22 -9.86
CA MET A 144 -4.06 -2.19 -11.22
C MET A 144 -5.41 -2.94 -11.34
N LEU A 145 -5.72 -3.88 -10.44
CA LEU A 145 -6.94 -4.70 -10.51
C LEU A 145 -8.23 -3.89 -10.51
N PRO A 146 -8.38 -2.77 -9.76
CA PRO A 146 -9.58 -1.94 -9.83
C PRO A 146 -9.90 -1.40 -11.22
N LEU A 147 -8.89 -1.23 -12.06
CA LEU A 147 -9.01 -0.74 -13.43
C LEU A 147 -9.22 -1.86 -14.44
N LEU A 148 -8.56 -2.99 -14.21
CA LEU A 148 -8.48 -4.09 -15.18
C LEU A 148 -9.54 -5.16 -14.94
N ASP A 149 -10.01 -5.35 -13.70
CA ASP A 149 -10.97 -6.40 -13.30
C ASP A 149 -10.60 -7.79 -13.87
N LEU A 150 -9.30 -8.15 -13.71
CA LEU A 150 -8.75 -9.40 -14.21
C LEU A 150 -9.09 -10.56 -13.28
N THR A 151 -9.05 -11.78 -13.83
CA THR A 151 -9.09 -13.04 -13.08
C THR A 151 -7.68 -13.53 -12.79
N ASP A 152 -7.52 -14.47 -11.87
CA ASP A 152 -6.25 -15.11 -11.53
C ASP A 152 -5.74 -16.11 -12.58
N GLN A 153 -6.47 -16.29 -13.69
CA GLN A 153 -6.11 -17.17 -14.80
C GLN A 153 -5.22 -16.49 -15.85
N VAL A 154 -5.10 -15.16 -15.80
CA VAL A 154 -4.28 -14.43 -16.77
C VAL A 154 -2.78 -14.54 -16.44
N PRO A 155 -1.88 -14.55 -17.45
CA PRO A 155 -0.45 -14.68 -17.24
C PRO A 155 0.22 -13.35 -16.83
N VAL A 156 -0.28 -12.75 -15.74
CA VAL A 156 0.25 -11.52 -15.16
C VAL A 156 0.95 -11.86 -13.86
N TYR A 157 2.17 -11.38 -13.69
CA TYR A 157 3.06 -11.67 -12.58
C TYR A 157 3.51 -10.40 -11.87
N ASP A 158 3.57 -10.43 -10.53
CA ASP A 158 3.99 -9.29 -9.71
C ASP A 158 5.46 -9.44 -9.28
N ALA A 159 6.32 -8.56 -9.80
CA ALA A 159 7.75 -8.58 -9.49
C ALA A 159 8.05 -8.16 -8.03
N GLY A 160 7.21 -7.31 -7.44
CA GLY A 160 7.34 -6.92 -6.03
C GLY A 160 7.08 -8.09 -5.09
N VAL A 161 6.04 -8.90 -5.35
CA VAL A 161 5.75 -10.12 -4.59
C VAL A 161 6.84 -11.18 -4.79
N ALA A 162 7.35 -11.34 -6.01
CA ALA A 162 8.50 -12.22 -6.26
C ALA A 162 9.73 -11.81 -5.45
N GLY A 163 10.06 -10.50 -5.45
CA GLY A 163 11.15 -9.94 -4.65
C GLY A 163 10.95 -10.13 -3.15
N TYR A 164 9.73 -9.97 -2.66
CA TYR A 164 9.38 -10.20 -1.27
C TYR A 164 9.61 -11.66 -0.85
N LEU A 165 9.17 -12.63 -1.62
CA LEU A 165 9.39 -14.04 -1.31
C LEU A 165 10.87 -14.38 -1.20
N LEU A 166 11.70 -13.83 -2.10
CA LEU A 166 13.14 -14.06 -2.12
C LEU A 166 13.87 -13.37 -0.97
N ASN A 167 13.39 -12.23 -0.48
CA ASN A 167 13.96 -11.52 0.67
C ASN A 167 12.90 -10.72 1.45
N PRO A 168 12.21 -11.32 2.43
CA PRO A 168 11.11 -10.68 3.15
C PRO A 168 11.57 -9.67 4.22
N LEU A 169 12.87 -9.41 4.35
CA LEU A 169 13.44 -8.52 5.37
C LEU A 169 13.58 -7.06 4.90
N LYS A 170 13.14 -6.74 3.70
CA LYS A 170 13.22 -5.40 3.14
C LYS A 170 11.97 -4.58 3.47
N ASP A 171 12.15 -3.28 3.52
CA ASP A 171 11.05 -2.33 3.75
C ASP A 171 10.23 -2.07 2.48
N THR A 172 10.87 -2.20 1.30
CA THR A 172 10.27 -1.90 -0.02
C THR A 172 10.74 -2.87 -1.11
N TYR A 173 9.93 -2.99 -2.15
CA TYR A 173 10.19 -3.82 -3.34
C TYR A 173 9.91 -3.00 -4.62
N GLY A 174 10.35 -1.75 -4.63
CA GLY A 174 10.25 -0.87 -5.77
C GLY A 174 11.16 -1.28 -6.94
N TYR A 175 11.01 -0.61 -8.06
CA TYR A 175 11.84 -0.90 -9.24
C TYR A 175 13.35 -0.73 -8.97
N ASP A 176 13.73 0.26 -8.16
CA ASP A 176 15.12 0.54 -7.75
C ASP A 176 15.67 -0.57 -6.84
N ASP A 177 14.85 -1.11 -5.94
CA ASP A 177 15.22 -2.25 -5.10
C ASP A 177 15.45 -3.52 -5.94
N LEU A 178 14.53 -3.83 -6.86
CA LEU A 178 14.64 -4.98 -7.74
C LEU A 178 15.83 -4.85 -8.70
N ALA A 179 16.09 -3.66 -9.22
CA ALA A 179 17.24 -3.35 -10.05
C ALA A 179 18.56 -3.64 -9.31
N ARG A 180 18.69 -3.14 -8.09
CA ARG A 180 19.90 -3.33 -7.28
C ARG A 180 20.12 -4.80 -6.91
N ASP A 181 19.09 -5.50 -6.46
CA ASP A 181 19.22 -6.82 -5.83
C ASP A 181 19.31 -7.96 -6.85
N TYR A 182 18.64 -7.83 -7.99
CA TYR A 182 18.51 -8.91 -8.97
C TYR A 182 19.16 -8.60 -10.32
N LEU A 183 19.42 -7.32 -10.61
CA LEU A 183 20.00 -6.91 -11.89
C LEU A 183 21.39 -6.25 -11.74
N PHE A 184 21.84 -6.02 -10.49
CA PHE A 184 23.10 -5.33 -10.17
C PHE A 184 23.19 -3.93 -10.79
N MET A 185 22.04 -3.24 -10.90
CA MET A 185 21.91 -1.88 -11.43
C MET A 185 21.60 -0.92 -10.31
N THR A 186 22.29 0.22 -10.29
CA THR A 186 21.96 1.34 -9.39
C THR A 186 21.24 2.40 -10.20
N ILE A 187 19.97 2.58 -9.95
CA ILE A 187 19.09 3.55 -10.61
C ILE A 187 18.38 4.40 -9.56
N PRO A 188 18.03 5.65 -9.87
CA PRO A 188 17.39 6.53 -8.91
C PRO A 188 15.97 6.02 -8.57
N SER A 189 15.63 6.06 -7.30
CA SER A 189 14.29 5.74 -6.81
C SER A 189 13.27 6.83 -7.23
N GLN A 190 11.98 6.51 -7.14
CA GLN A 190 10.93 7.51 -7.35
C GLN A 190 11.10 8.73 -6.44
N ASN A 191 11.46 8.51 -5.17
CA ASN A 191 11.64 9.59 -4.20
C ASN A 191 12.82 10.51 -4.56
N GLU A 192 13.88 9.98 -5.15
CA GLU A 192 15.02 10.77 -5.63
C GLU A 192 14.69 11.57 -6.90
N LEU A 193 13.87 11.00 -7.80
CA LEU A 193 13.50 11.66 -9.05
C LEU A 193 12.47 12.77 -8.84
N ILE A 194 11.35 12.47 -8.16
CA ILE A 194 10.18 13.34 -8.07
C ILE A 194 9.74 13.65 -6.63
N GLY A 195 10.42 13.10 -5.61
CA GLY A 195 10.07 13.28 -4.21
C GLY A 195 8.78 12.55 -3.79
N LYS A 196 8.15 13.06 -2.74
CA LYS A 196 6.89 12.51 -2.20
C LYS A 196 5.72 13.11 -2.97
N GLY A 197 5.12 12.34 -3.87
CA GLY A 197 3.96 12.77 -4.63
C GLY A 197 3.40 11.64 -5.48
N ASN A 198 2.25 11.88 -6.09
CA ASN A 198 1.65 10.93 -7.00
C ASN A 198 2.33 11.03 -8.39
N LEU A 199 2.83 9.91 -8.89
CA LEU A 199 3.56 9.86 -10.16
C LEU A 199 2.67 10.30 -11.34
N GLY A 200 1.37 9.94 -11.33
CA GLY A 200 0.45 10.32 -12.38
C GLY A 200 0.24 11.84 -12.46
N ASP A 201 0.18 12.54 -11.32
CA ASP A 201 0.04 14.00 -11.30
C ASP A 201 1.26 14.69 -11.91
N PHE A 202 2.45 14.17 -11.67
CA PHE A 202 3.69 14.68 -12.31
C PHE A 202 3.73 14.39 -13.82
N LEU A 203 3.23 13.22 -14.25
CA LEU A 203 3.11 12.89 -15.67
C LEU A 203 2.10 13.80 -16.37
N GLU A 204 0.94 14.07 -15.76
CA GLU A 204 -0.04 15.03 -16.28
C GLU A 204 0.52 16.46 -16.37
N ALA A 205 1.41 16.83 -15.46
CA ALA A 205 2.13 18.11 -15.49
C ALA A 205 3.26 18.16 -16.53
N GLY A 206 3.61 17.06 -17.19
CA GLY A 206 4.67 16.97 -18.20
C GLY A 206 6.08 16.95 -17.61
N ASP A 207 6.27 16.41 -16.42
CA ASP A 207 7.58 16.32 -15.76
C ASP A 207 8.43 15.20 -16.39
N ASP A 208 9.58 15.56 -16.97
CA ASP A 208 10.51 14.60 -17.60
C ASP A 208 11.06 13.55 -16.62
N LYS A 209 11.24 13.90 -15.34
CA LYS A 209 11.69 12.95 -14.32
C LYS A 209 10.62 11.92 -13.99
N ALA A 210 9.35 12.33 -14.05
CA ALA A 210 8.24 11.40 -13.91
C ALA A 210 8.18 10.40 -15.06
N VAL A 211 8.48 10.83 -16.29
CA VAL A 211 8.61 9.93 -17.45
C VAL A 211 9.75 8.92 -17.23
N ILE A 212 10.90 9.38 -16.75
CA ILE A 212 12.04 8.50 -16.44
C ILE A 212 11.64 7.46 -15.37
N CYS A 213 11.02 7.90 -14.27
CA CYS A 213 10.52 7.02 -13.23
C CYS A 213 9.54 5.97 -13.77
N ALA A 214 8.55 6.41 -14.55
CA ALA A 214 7.54 5.55 -15.14
C ALA A 214 8.16 4.51 -16.10
N CYS A 215 9.10 4.91 -16.96
CA CYS A 215 9.81 4.00 -17.87
C CYS A 215 10.65 2.97 -17.11
N TYR A 216 11.30 3.34 -16.03
CA TYR A 216 12.01 2.38 -15.17
C TYR A 216 11.07 1.31 -14.62
N MET A 217 9.84 1.65 -14.25
CA MET A 217 8.88 0.66 -13.72
C MET A 217 8.67 -0.49 -14.71
N SER A 218 8.32 -0.21 -15.95
CA SER A 218 8.09 -1.24 -16.96
C SER A 218 9.38 -1.93 -17.41
N TYR A 219 10.49 -1.18 -17.53
CA TYR A 219 11.79 -1.73 -17.90
C TYR A 219 12.31 -2.73 -16.87
N ILE A 220 12.25 -2.40 -15.59
CA ILE A 220 12.71 -3.29 -14.53
C ILE A 220 11.77 -4.49 -14.37
N ALA A 221 10.46 -4.30 -14.45
CA ALA A 221 9.52 -5.43 -14.46
C ALA A 221 9.83 -6.41 -15.60
N TRP A 222 10.13 -5.92 -16.81
CA TRP A 222 10.54 -6.73 -17.94
C TRP A 222 11.91 -7.41 -17.73
N LYS A 223 12.93 -6.64 -17.33
CA LYS A 223 14.31 -7.13 -17.22
C LYS A 223 14.49 -8.10 -16.05
N ALA A 224 13.77 -7.91 -14.95
CA ALA A 224 13.83 -8.75 -13.77
C ALA A 224 12.99 -10.05 -13.90
N ALA A 225 12.13 -10.17 -14.89
CA ALA A 225 11.23 -11.31 -15.06
C ALA A 225 11.95 -12.66 -15.00
N GLU A 226 12.95 -12.87 -15.84
CA GLU A 226 13.71 -14.12 -15.90
C GLU A 226 14.63 -14.33 -14.69
N PRO A 227 15.41 -13.33 -14.23
CA PRO A 227 16.18 -13.45 -12.98
C PRO A 227 15.34 -13.81 -11.76
N LEU A 228 14.17 -13.17 -11.56
CA LEU A 228 13.28 -13.47 -10.46
C LEU A 228 12.70 -14.87 -10.55
N LYS A 229 12.22 -15.28 -11.75
CA LYS A 229 11.72 -16.62 -11.98
C LYS A 229 12.80 -17.67 -11.69
N SER A 230 13.97 -17.55 -12.30
CA SER A 230 15.09 -18.47 -12.09
C SER A 230 15.48 -18.59 -10.62
N ARG A 231 15.49 -17.47 -9.90
CA ARG A 231 15.81 -17.46 -8.46
C ARG A 231 14.72 -18.16 -7.63
N LEU A 232 13.45 -17.92 -7.91
CA LEU A 232 12.33 -18.61 -7.26
C LEU A 232 12.36 -20.13 -7.52
N GLU A 233 12.77 -20.56 -8.72
CA GLU A 233 12.95 -21.97 -9.06
C GLU A 233 14.12 -22.60 -8.28
N GLN A 234 15.26 -21.89 -8.18
CA GLN A 234 16.44 -22.34 -7.42
C GLN A 234 16.15 -22.48 -5.92
N GLU A 235 15.35 -21.59 -5.36
CA GLU A 235 14.97 -21.61 -3.94
C GLU A 235 13.72 -22.49 -3.69
N GLU A 236 13.23 -23.23 -4.68
CA GLU A 236 12.03 -24.09 -4.63
C GLU A 236 10.74 -23.34 -4.26
N MET A 237 10.69 -22.01 -4.48
CA MET A 237 9.56 -21.15 -4.15
C MET A 237 8.66 -20.79 -5.35
N TYR A 238 9.02 -21.19 -6.57
CA TYR A 238 8.24 -20.81 -7.77
C TYR A 238 6.79 -21.32 -7.70
N LYS A 239 6.58 -22.52 -7.16
CA LYS A 239 5.23 -23.07 -6.94
C LYS A 239 4.46 -22.29 -5.90
N LEU A 240 5.09 -21.91 -4.77
CA LEU A 240 4.49 -21.03 -3.77
C LEU A 240 4.07 -19.71 -4.40
N TYR A 241 4.95 -19.11 -5.20
CA TYR A 241 4.68 -17.85 -5.88
C TYR A 241 3.46 -17.96 -6.82
N THR A 242 3.43 -18.94 -7.73
CA THR A 242 2.41 -19.03 -8.76
C THR A 242 1.07 -19.59 -8.29
N GLU A 243 1.06 -20.55 -7.34
CA GLU A 243 -0.17 -21.25 -6.92
C GLU A 243 -0.80 -20.64 -5.65
N ILE A 244 -0.05 -19.84 -4.87
CA ILE A 244 -0.53 -19.28 -3.61
C ILE A 244 -0.45 -17.75 -3.64
N GLU A 245 0.74 -17.18 -3.78
CA GLU A 245 0.94 -15.74 -3.59
C GLU A 245 0.30 -14.91 -4.71
N MET A 246 0.37 -15.35 -5.96
CA MET A 246 -0.28 -14.65 -7.07
C MET A 246 -1.81 -14.71 -6.97
N PRO A 247 -2.49 -15.86 -6.76
CA PRO A 247 -3.93 -15.90 -6.51
C PRO A 247 -4.38 -15.14 -5.26
N LEU A 248 -3.52 -15.06 -4.23
CA LEU A 248 -3.81 -14.30 -3.01
C LEU A 248 -3.98 -12.80 -3.28
N ILE A 249 -3.25 -12.22 -4.25
CA ILE A 249 -3.43 -10.82 -4.66
C ILE A 249 -4.90 -10.53 -5.01
N TYR A 250 -5.50 -11.38 -5.83
CA TYR A 250 -6.90 -11.26 -6.26
C TYR A 250 -7.86 -11.42 -5.08
N SER A 251 -7.61 -12.40 -4.21
CA SER A 251 -8.42 -12.63 -3.02
C SER A 251 -8.39 -11.40 -2.10
N LEU A 252 -7.21 -10.83 -1.84
CA LEU A 252 -7.06 -9.62 -1.02
C LEU A 252 -7.75 -8.41 -1.66
N TRP A 253 -7.60 -8.23 -2.97
CA TRP A 253 -8.31 -7.18 -3.70
C TRP A 253 -9.83 -7.32 -3.60
N HIS A 254 -10.37 -8.53 -3.76
CA HIS A 254 -11.80 -8.77 -3.59
C HIS A 254 -12.28 -8.47 -2.18
N MET A 255 -11.49 -8.83 -1.15
CA MET A 255 -11.81 -8.50 0.25
C MET A 255 -11.79 -6.98 0.47
N GLU A 256 -10.83 -6.26 -0.08
CA GLU A 256 -10.75 -4.80 -0.02
C GLU A 256 -11.96 -4.13 -0.71
N ARG A 257 -12.34 -4.64 -1.89
CA ARG A 257 -13.49 -4.16 -2.67
C ARG A 257 -14.82 -4.45 -1.97
N GLU A 258 -14.99 -5.65 -1.42
CA GLU A 258 -16.20 -6.04 -0.68
C GLU A 258 -16.33 -5.25 0.62
N GLY A 259 -15.26 -5.08 1.37
CA GLY A 259 -15.27 -4.41 2.67
C GLY A 259 -16.09 -5.16 3.72
N ILE A 260 -16.22 -4.55 4.90
CA ILE A 260 -16.95 -5.11 6.05
C ILE A 260 -18.14 -4.22 6.38
N LEU A 261 -19.36 -4.78 6.36
CA LEU A 261 -20.56 -4.07 6.72
C LEU A 261 -20.54 -3.68 8.20
N VAL A 262 -20.72 -2.40 8.50
CA VAL A 262 -20.72 -1.84 9.85
C VAL A 262 -22.05 -1.18 10.15
N LYS A 263 -22.71 -1.61 11.24
CA LYS A 263 -23.93 -0.99 11.72
C LYS A 263 -23.57 0.30 12.49
N ARG A 264 -23.62 1.44 11.80
CA ARG A 264 -23.23 2.76 12.34
C ARG A 264 -23.91 3.07 13.66
N ASP A 265 -25.21 2.74 13.78
CA ASP A 265 -25.99 3.02 15.00
C ASP A 265 -25.48 2.19 16.19
N LYS A 266 -25.10 0.92 15.95
CA LYS A 266 -24.55 0.05 17.00
C LYS A 266 -23.15 0.50 17.44
N LEU A 267 -22.34 0.95 16.50
CA LEU A 267 -21.02 1.50 16.81
C LEU A 267 -21.16 2.79 17.65
N LYS A 268 -22.13 3.65 17.31
CA LYS A 268 -22.45 4.86 18.07
C LYS A 268 -22.95 4.51 19.49
N GLU A 269 -23.91 3.58 19.63
CA GLU A 269 -24.44 3.10 20.91
C GLU A 269 -23.31 2.57 21.82
N TYR A 270 -22.39 1.81 21.22
CA TYR A 270 -21.22 1.32 21.94
C TYR A 270 -20.31 2.47 22.41
N GLY A 271 -20.01 3.43 21.53
CA GLY A 271 -19.22 4.63 21.88
C GLY A 271 -19.86 5.46 22.99
N ASP A 272 -21.18 5.65 22.94
CA ASP A 272 -21.92 6.38 23.99
C ASP A 272 -21.82 5.65 25.34
N THR A 273 -21.89 4.31 25.35
CA THR A 273 -21.69 3.49 26.56
C THR A 273 -20.26 3.64 27.11
N LEU A 274 -19.24 3.61 26.23
CA LEU A 274 -17.84 3.83 26.65
C LEU A 274 -17.64 5.21 27.27
N LYS A 275 -18.25 6.27 26.70
CA LYS A 275 -18.18 7.65 27.22
C LYS A 275 -18.72 7.77 28.64
N VAL A 276 -19.81 7.08 28.95
CA VAL A 276 -20.36 7.04 30.30
C VAL A 276 -19.36 6.41 31.29
N GLY A 277 -18.76 5.28 30.92
CA GLY A 277 -17.72 4.62 31.70
C GLY A 277 -16.46 5.48 31.89
N ILE A 278 -15.99 6.12 30.82
CA ILE A 278 -14.84 7.05 30.84
C ILE A 278 -15.10 8.20 31.81
N LYS A 279 -16.28 8.84 31.72
CA LYS A 279 -16.64 9.98 32.57
C LYS A 279 -16.74 9.59 34.05
N LYS A 280 -17.27 8.40 34.33
CA LYS A 280 -17.32 7.87 35.69
C LYS A 280 -15.90 7.67 36.27
N LEU A 281 -15.04 6.96 35.53
CA LEU A 281 -13.65 6.72 35.95
C LEU A 281 -12.86 8.03 36.12
N GLU A 282 -13.02 8.98 35.20
CA GLU A 282 -12.41 10.30 35.29
C GLU A 282 -12.76 10.99 36.60
N THR A 283 -14.05 11.02 36.96
CA THR A 283 -14.53 11.65 38.20
C THR A 283 -13.97 10.93 39.45
N GLU A 284 -13.94 9.60 39.44
CA GLU A 284 -13.39 8.80 40.54
C GLU A 284 -11.86 9.05 40.71
N ILE A 285 -11.10 9.06 39.57
CA ILE A 285 -9.66 9.33 39.60
C ILE A 285 -9.39 10.74 40.15
N TYR A 286 -10.11 11.77 39.70
CA TYR A 286 -9.95 13.13 40.21
C TYR A 286 -10.30 13.26 41.71
N THR A 287 -11.32 12.52 42.14
CA THR A 287 -11.68 12.48 43.55
C THR A 287 -10.57 11.88 44.42
N GLU A 288 -9.96 10.76 43.95
CA GLU A 288 -8.90 10.08 44.69
C GLU A 288 -7.56 10.81 44.64
N THR A 289 -7.25 11.48 43.54
CA THR A 289 -6.01 12.25 43.39
C THR A 289 -6.12 13.68 43.93
N GLY A 290 -7.35 14.17 44.21
CA GLY A 290 -7.64 15.51 44.66
C GLY A 290 -7.42 16.61 43.63
N LYS A 291 -7.19 16.27 42.33
CA LYS A 291 -6.90 17.21 41.25
C LYS A 291 -7.45 16.75 39.92
N GLU A 292 -7.79 17.71 39.08
CA GLU A 292 -8.10 17.49 37.67
C GLU A 292 -6.81 17.65 36.82
N PHE A 293 -6.56 16.68 35.95
CA PHE A 293 -5.41 16.67 35.06
C PHE A 293 -5.70 15.80 33.83
N ASN A 294 -4.87 15.89 32.78
CA ASN A 294 -5.01 15.00 31.63
C ASN A 294 -4.45 13.61 31.95
N ILE A 295 -5.33 12.64 32.25
CA ILE A 295 -4.99 11.25 32.60
C ILE A 295 -4.27 10.53 31.44
N ASN A 296 -4.51 10.94 30.19
CA ASN A 296 -3.82 10.42 29.02
C ASN A 296 -2.42 11.03 28.79
N SER A 297 -2.06 12.08 29.53
CA SER A 297 -0.72 12.67 29.45
C SER A 297 0.26 11.91 30.36
N PRO A 298 1.26 11.20 29.80
CA PRO A 298 2.24 10.47 30.61
C PRO A 298 2.98 11.37 31.61
N LYS A 299 3.24 12.62 31.20
CA LYS A 299 3.94 13.60 32.05
C LYS A 299 3.11 14.01 33.25
N GLN A 300 1.84 14.42 33.04
CA GLN A 300 0.96 14.86 34.12
C GLN A 300 0.63 13.68 35.04
N LEU A 301 0.28 12.54 34.50
CA LEU A 301 -0.01 11.34 35.29
C LEU A 301 1.20 10.90 36.13
N GLY A 302 2.39 10.93 35.54
CA GLY A 302 3.62 10.57 36.25
C GLY A 302 3.92 11.49 37.43
N GLU A 303 3.69 12.80 37.27
CA GLU A 303 3.84 13.78 38.34
C GLU A 303 2.84 13.53 39.47
N ILE A 304 1.58 13.29 39.16
CA ILE A 304 0.56 12.98 40.18
C ILE A 304 0.92 11.68 40.92
N LEU A 305 1.16 10.58 40.23
CA LEU A 305 1.36 9.28 40.89
C LEU A 305 2.68 9.21 41.66
N PHE A 306 3.77 9.65 41.06
CA PHE A 306 5.12 9.46 41.64
C PHE A 306 5.69 10.71 42.29
N GLY A 307 5.24 11.91 41.90
CA GLY A 307 5.66 13.15 42.51
C GLY A 307 4.82 13.52 43.73
N GLU A 308 3.49 13.60 43.60
CA GLU A 308 2.59 14.05 44.65
C GLU A 308 2.10 12.91 45.57
N MET A 309 1.58 11.82 44.96
CA MET A 309 1.12 10.67 45.75
C MET A 309 2.27 9.77 46.25
N GLN A 310 3.48 9.98 45.76
CA GLN A 310 4.72 9.27 46.16
C GLN A 310 4.61 7.75 46.07
N LEU A 311 3.90 7.22 45.04
CA LEU A 311 3.81 5.78 44.84
C LEU A 311 5.19 5.18 44.56
N PRO A 312 5.45 3.93 44.99
CA PRO A 312 6.74 3.28 44.76
C PRO A 312 6.96 2.93 43.28
N GLY A 313 8.22 2.70 42.89
CA GLY A 313 8.54 2.15 41.54
C GLY A 313 8.59 3.16 40.41
N GLY A 314 8.50 4.46 40.65
CA GLY A 314 8.61 5.51 39.66
C GLY A 314 9.96 5.53 38.95
N LYS A 315 10.06 4.96 37.75
CA LYS A 315 11.26 5.06 36.90
C LYS A 315 11.30 6.42 36.21
N LYS A 316 12.34 7.23 36.50
CA LYS A 316 12.59 8.48 35.79
C LYS A 316 13.11 8.20 34.37
N THR A 317 12.52 8.84 33.39
CA THR A 317 12.98 8.88 32.01
C THR A 317 13.50 10.29 31.68
N LYS A 318 14.01 10.51 30.48
CA LYS A 318 14.45 11.86 30.04
C LYS A 318 13.33 12.91 30.07
N THR A 319 12.05 12.48 29.99
CA THR A 319 10.88 13.34 29.89
C THR A 319 9.95 13.32 31.12
N GLY A 320 10.34 12.63 32.20
CA GLY A 320 9.54 12.49 33.43
C GLY A 320 9.46 11.04 33.90
N TYR A 321 8.41 10.69 34.65
CA TYR A 321 8.18 9.34 35.13
C TYR A 321 7.53 8.45 34.04
N SER A 322 7.95 7.17 33.98
CA SER A 322 7.31 6.20 33.10
C SER A 322 5.93 5.82 33.62
N THR A 323 4.90 5.98 32.80
CA THR A 323 3.53 5.51 33.07
C THR A 323 3.09 4.45 32.05
N ALA A 324 4.06 3.63 31.57
CA ALA A 324 3.78 2.49 30.71
C ALA A 324 2.91 1.46 31.44
N ALA A 325 2.08 0.72 30.67
CA ALA A 325 1.15 -0.26 31.25
C ALA A 325 1.84 -1.23 32.21
N GLU A 326 3.00 -1.78 31.82
CA GLU A 326 3.78 -2.71 32.65
C GLU A 326 4.21 -2.14 34.01
N VAL A 327 4.38 -0.81 34.11
CA VAL A 327 4.72 -0.15 35.37
C VAL A 327 3.47 0.00 36.24
N LEU A 328 2.36 0.42 35.63
CA LEU A 328 1.10 0.64 36.33
C LEU A 328 0.45 -0.70 36.78
N GLU A 329 0.49 -1.74 35.96
CA GLU A 329 -0.01 -3.08 36.28
C GLU A 329 0.62 -3.68 37.54
N LYS A 330 1.89 -3.38 37.83
CA LYS A 330 2.58 -3.79 39.06
C LYS A 330 2.06 -3.09 40.30
N LEU A 331 1.53 -1.89 40.15
CA LEU A 331 1.01 -1.07 41.25
C LEU A 331 -0.50 -1.25 41.46
N ALA A 332 -1.21 -1.66 40.43
CA ALA A 332 -2.68 -1.77 40.47
C ALA A 332 -3.23 -2.64 41.61
N PRO A 333 -2.60 -3.80 41.99
CA PRO A 333 -3.10 -4.61 43.10
C PRO A 333 -3.09 -3.90 44.46
N GLU A 334 -2.16 -2.98 44.69
CA GLU A 334 -1.98 -2.26 45.97
C GLU A 334 -2.65 -0.89 45.96
N TYR A 335 -2.84 -0.29 44.77
CA TYR A 335 -3.35 1.08 44.61
C TYR A 335 -4.57 1.12 43.67
N PRO A 336 -5.80 1.11 44.21
CA PRO A 336 -7.04 1.08 43.40
C PRO A 336 -7.14 2.21 42.35
N VAL A 337 -6.61 3.39 42.65
CA VAL A 337 -6.56 4.49 41.69
C VAL A 337 -5.78 4.14 40.42
N VAL A 338 -4.72 3.33 40.56
CA VAL A 338 -3.91 2.89 39.41
C VAL A 338 -4.69 1.95 38.52
N GLN A 339 -5.48 1.04 39.12
CA GLN A 339 -6.38 0.17 38.34
C GLN A 339 -7.42 1.01 37.57
N LYS A 340 -8.02 2.00 38.19
CA LYS A 340 -8.97 2.92 37.52
C LYS A 340 -8.32 3.69 36.37
N ILE A 341 -7.05 4.09 36.51
CA ILE A 341 -6.30 4.74 35.43
C ILE A 341 -6.06 3.78 34.26
N LEU A 342 -5.72 2.53 34.52
CA LEU A 342 -5.60 1.50 33.47
C LEU A 342 -6.93 1.30 32.74
N ASP A 343 -8.02 1.13 33.48
CA ASP A 343 -9.36 0.96 32.94
C ASP A 343 -9.79 2.20 32.12
N TYR A 344 -9.55 3.39 32.63
CA TYR A 344 -9.80 4.67 31.92
C TYR A 344 -9.06 4.72 30.58
N ARG A 345 -7.77 4.42 30.58
CA ARG A 345 -6.95 4.42 29.36
C ARG A 345 -7.44 3.37 28.35
N GLN A 346 -7.82 2.18 28.84
CA GLN A 346 -8.39 1.13 28.00
C GLN A 346 -9.69 1.61 27.35
N LEU A 347 -10.66 2.12 28.14
CA LEU A 347 -11.94 2.59 27.61
C LEU A 347 -11.74 3.77 26.64
N THR A 348 -10.84 4.72 26.97
CA THR A 348 -10.53 5.86 26.11
C THR A 348 -9.94 5.41 24.77
N LYS A 349 -9.04 4.42 24.78
CA LYS A 349 -8.47 3.85 23.56
C LYS A 349 -9.53 3.13 22.73
N LEU A 350 -10.40 2.35 23.38
CA LEU A 350 -11.52 1.67 22.69
C LEU A 350 -12.47 2.67 22.05
N ASN A 351 -12.81 3.76 22.76
CA ASN A 351 -13.68 4.79 22.23
C ASN A 351 -13.04 5.55 21.06
N SER A 352 -11.84 6.10 21.25
CA SER A 352 -11.19 6.95 20.25
C SER A 352 -10.75 6.20 19.00
N THR A 353 -10.22 4.97 19.16
CA THR A 353 -9.66 4.20 18.04
C THR A 353 -10.75 3.40 17.33
N TYR A 354 -11.62 2.72 18.09
CA TYR A 354 -12.56 1.75 17.51
C TYR A 354 -13.98 2.30 17.39
N ALA A 355 -14.53 2.97 18.40
CA ALA A 355 -15.91 3.46 18.30
C ALA A 355 -16.01 4.73 17.42
N GLU A 356 -15.22 5.77 17.69
CA GLU A 356 -15.22 7.00 16.92
C GLU A 356 -14.31 6.93 15.68
N GLY A 357 -13.12 6.34 15.83
CA GLY A 357 -12.14 6.25 14.75
C GLY A 357 -12.66 5.46 13.55
N LEU A 358 -13.22 4.25 13.78
CA LEU A 358 -13.79 3.44 12.68
C LEU A 358 -15.00 4.10 12.03
N ALA A 359 -15.79 4.87 12.78
CA ALA A 359 -16.97 5.55 12.22
C ALA A 359 -16.62 6.51 11.07
N ALA A 360 -15.42 7.10 11.09
CA ALA A 360 -14.93 7.99 10.05
C ALA A 360 -14.60 7.26 8.73
N TYR A 361 -14.35 5.95 8.78
CA TYR A 361 -14.01 5.13 7.60
C TYR A 361 -15.23 4.40 7.01
N ILE A 362 -16.43 4.58 7.57
CA ILE A 362 -17.64 3.98 7.01
C ILE A 362 -18.02 4.74 5.74
N SER A 363 -17.92 4.08 4.60
CA SER A 363 -18.26 4.60 3.30
C SER A 363 -19.78 4.77 3.11
N GLU A 364 -20.22 5.31 1.97
CA GLU A 364 -21.65 5.56 1.68
C GLU A 364 -22.47 4.26 1.60
N ASP A 365 -21.84 3.15 1.22
CA ASP A 365 -22.44 1.81 1.20
C ASP A 365 -22.60 1.16 2.58
N GLY A 366 -22.17 1.84 3.65
CA GLY A 366 -22.22 1.34 5.02
C GLY A 366 -21.08 0.38 5.38
N ARG A 367 -20.04 0.27 4.56
CA ARG A 367 -18.91 -0.64 4.75
C ARG A 367 -17.63 0.11 5.07
N ILE A 368 -16.70 -0.59 5.69
CA ILE A 368 -15.31 -0.17 5.86
C ILE A 368 -14.45 -1.00 4.91
N HIS A 369 -13.72 -0.32 4.03
CA HIS A 369 -12.79 -0.91 3.09
C HIS A 369 -11.37 -0.78 3.63
N GLY A 370 -10.85 -1.88 4.20
CA GLY A 370 -9.46 -1.97 4.67
C GLY A 370 -8.49 -2.14 3.50
N LYS A 371 -7.20 -2.07 3.80
CA LYS A 371 -6.12 -2.45 2.87
C LYS A 371 -5.36 -3.61 3.48
N PHE A 372 -5.07 -4.63 2.66
CA PHE A 372 -4.31 -5.81 3.06
C PHE A 372 -2.97 -5.84 2.34
N ASN A 373 -1.88 -5.71 3.09
CA ASN A 373 -0.54 -5.69 2.52
C ASN A 373 0.13 -7.06 2.65
N GLN A 374 0.52 -7.62 1.50
CA GLN A 374 1.12 -8.94 1.39
C GLN A 374 2.64 -8.93 1.62
N THR A 375 3.31 -7.80 1.36
CA THR A 375 4.77 -7.70 1.26
C THR A 375 5.43 -6.91 2.39
N ILE A 376 4.76 -6.72 3.55
CA ILE A 376 5.31 -5.88 4.64
C ILE A 376 5.96 -6.71 5.74
N THR A 377 5.40 -7.86 6.11
CA THR A 377 5.86 -8.60 7.27
C THR A 377 6.93 -9.63 6.90
N ALA A 378 8.02 -9.69 7.67
CA ALA A 378 9.08 -10.68 7.47
C ALA A 378 8.64 -12.15 7.70
N THR A 379 7.44 -12.36 8.23
CA THR A 379 6.95 -13.68 8.66
C THR A 379 5.88 -14.28 7.74
N GLY A 380 5.56 -13.64 6.61
CA GLY A 380 4.49 -14.07 5.72
C GLY A 380 3.08 -13.75 6.21
N ARG A 381 2.91 -12.98 7.30
CA ARG A 381 1.60 -12.51 7.75
C ARG A 381 1.09 -11.38 6.87
N ILE A 382 -0.22 -11.36 6.61
CA ILE A 382 -0.86 -10.22 5.97
C ILE A 382 -0.94 -9.06 7.00
N SER A 383 -0.51 -7.88 6.60
CA SER A 383 -0.69 -6.64 7.37
C SER A 383 -1.92 -5.89 6.88
N SER A 384 -2.68 -5.31 7.78
CA SER A 384 -3.86 -4.49 7.46
C SER A 384 -3.86 -3.19 8.26
#